data_c67b02d19c288f6286b7dbbfde0bbb1c
#
_entry.id   c67b02d19c288f6286b7dbbfde0bbb1c
#
_cell.length_a   1.000
_cell.length_b   1.000
_cell.length_c   1.000
_cell.angle_alpha   90.00
_cell.angle_beta   90.00
_cell.angle_gamma   90.00
#
_symmetry.space_group_name_H-M   'P 1'
#
loop_
_entity.id
_entity.type
_entity.pdbx_description
1 polymer ?
#
loop_
_entity_poly.entity_id
_entity_poly.type
_entity_poly.pdbx_seq_one_letter_code
_entity_poly.pdbx_strand_id
1 'polypeptide(L)'
;MFPVLAIRRSQFLTWIAARLGYPRRGLNQCRASSPGHRVKKTAAAGILRTASSLSIILFFFLVSQPAHAQMPVPLEFRTKAYFLAQFPRFIDWPDTAFPSAQAPFLICILGESSFGPSLAEFTRGTVAQGRRVEVRWARPEQDLRACQILFISRSKRKQYEKVFEVVRGSSALTIGETPDFIDAGGAVGLSFELETLHFEVNLRAANDAHLKISSGMLALARRVVNKLEDAKS
;
A
#
# COMPACT_ATOMS: atom_id res chain seq x y z
N MET A 1 -30.54 18.35 10.99
CA MET A 1 -31.18 17.03 10.91
C MET A 1 -30.77 16.43 9.57
N PHE A 2 -29.60 15.78 9.51
CA PHE A 2 -29.06 15.18 8.28
C PHE A 2 -29.29 13.67 8.34
N PRO A 3 -29.76 13.03 7.27
CA PRO A 3 -30.00 11.58 7.28
C PRO A 3 -28.68 10.82 7.30
N VAL A 4 -28.52 9.96 8.28
CA VAL A 4 -27.43 8.97 8.36
C VAL A 4 -27.66 7.95 7.26
N LEU A 5 -26.93 8.07 6.14
CA LEU A 5 -26.90 7.06 5.11
C LEU A 5 -26.12 5.84 5.65
N ALA A 6 -26.84 4.81 6.04
CA ALA A 6 -26.29 3.52 6.37
C ALA A 6 -25.69 2.88 5.10
N ILE A 7 -24.41 3.06 4.88
CA ILE A 7 -23.68 2.40 3.78
C ILE A 7 -23.53 0.93 4.16
N ARG A 8 -24.25 0.02 3.47
CA ARG A 8 -24.10 -1.44 3.62
C ARG A 8 -22.64 -1.83 3.34
N ARG A 9 -22.10 -2.77 4.14
CA ARG A 9 -20.73 -3.35 4.00
C ARG A 9 -20.33 -3.67 2.55
N SER A 10 -21.27 -4.13 1.74
CA SER A 10 -21.05 -4.47 0.32
C SER A 10 -20.80 -3.25 -0.58
N GLN A 11 -21.31 -2.08 -0.25
CA GLN A 11 -21.16 -0.88 -1.08
C GLN A 11 -19.81 -0.19 -0.88
N PHE A 12 -19.20 -0.33 0.29
CA PHE A 12 -17.86 0.20 0.55
C PHE A 12 -16.78 -0.55 -0.26
N LEU A 13 -16.90 -1.87 -0.32
CA LEU A 13 -16.00 -2.70 -1.13
C LEU A 13 -16.15 -2.43 -2.64
N THR A 14 -17.39 -2.20 -3.10
CA THR A 14 -17.66 -1.85 -4.51
C THR A 14 -17.18 -0.43 -4.85
N TRP A 15 -17.27 0.51 -3.92
CA TRP A 15 -16.77 1.87 -4.12
C TRP A 15 -15.23 1.91 -4.17
N ILE A 16 -14.55 1.11 -3.35
CA ILE A 16 -13.09 0.91 -3.39
C ILE A 16 -12.66 0.30 -4.72
N ALA A 17 -13.36 -0.74 -5.20
CA ALA A 17 -13.07 -1.39 -6.47
C ALA A 17 -13.27 -0.46 -7.70
N ALA A 18 -14.30 0.40 -7.66
CA ALA A 18 -14.57 1.37 -8.73
C ALA A 18 -13.50 2.46 -8.83
N ARG A 19 -12.85 2.82 -7.70
CA ARG A 19 -11.85 3.88 -7.67
C ARG A 19 -10.42 3.38 -7.95
N LEU A 20 -10.20 2.06 -7.88
CA LEU A 20 -8.93 1.42 -8.24
C LEU A 20 -8.68 1.34 -9.77
N GLY A 21 -9.59 1.86 -10.61
CA GLY A 21 -9.39 1.96 -12.05
C GLY A 21 -9.20 0.61 -12.74
N TYR A 22 -9.89 -0.44 -12.31
CA TYR A 22 -9.87 -1.73 -13.01
C TYR A 22 -10.60 -1.60 -14.35
N PRO A 23 -9.92 -1.68 -15.50
CA PRO A 23 -10.61 -1.72 -16.77
C PRO A 23 -11.36 -3.05 -16.88
N ARG A 24 -12.69 -3.01 -16.96
CA ARG A 24 -13.48 -4.15 -17.40
C ARG A 24 -13.05 -4.50 -18.82
N ARG A 25 -12.25 -5.53 -18.99
CA ARG A 25 -11.96 -6.09 -20.33
C ARG A 25 -13.24 -6.72 -20.86
N GLY A 26 -13.92 -5.97 -21.72
CA GLY A 26 -14.92 -6.50 -22.60
C GLY A 26 -14.24 -7.45 -23.62
N LEU A 27 -14.68 -8.69 -23.65
CA LEU A 27 -14.37 -9.65 -24.71
C LEU A 27 -15.06 -9.16 -25.99
N ASN A 28 -14.34 -8.45 -26.86
CA ASN A 28 -14.76 -8.25 -28.23
C ASN A 28 -13.73 -8.84 -29.17
N GLN A 29 -14.20 -9.82 -29.90
CA GLN A 29 -13.56 -10.55 -30.99
C GLN A 29 -12.99 -9.58 -32.02
N CYS A 30 -11.70 -9.61 -32.26
CA CYS A 30 -11.09 -9.03 -33.45
C CYS A 30 -11.21 -10.00 -34.60
N ARG A 31 -12.13 -9.68 -35.53
CA ARG A 31 -12.29 -10.32 -36.84
C ARG A 31 -11.13 -9.86 -37.72
N ALA A 32 -10.31 -10.79 -38.14
CA ALA A 32 -9.25 -10.55 -39.11
C ALA A 32 -9.82 -10.26 -40.48
N SER A 33 -9.49 -9.12 -41.08
CA SER A 33 -9.63 -8.86 -42.51
C SER A 33 -8.26 -8.48 -43.08
N SER A 34 -7.78 -9.35 -43.92
CA SER A 34 -6.55 -9.18 -44.69
C SER A 34 -6.83 -8.39 -45.98
N PRO A 35 -6.04 -7.40 -46.34
CA PRO A 35 -5.95 -6.95 -47.72
C PRO A 35 -4.63 -7.39 -48.34
N GLY A 36 -4.75 -8.18 -49.41
CA GLY A 36 -3.64 -8.58 -50.26
C GLY A 36 -2.98 -7.40 -50.94
N HIS A 37 -1.70 -7.25 -50.77
CA HIS A 37 -0.87 -6.35 -51.58
C HIS A 37 0.04 -7.17 -52.50
N ARG A 38 -0.24 -7.03 -53.78
CA ARG A 38 0.50 -7.63 -54.92
C ARG A 38 1.81 -6.85 -55.10
N VAL A 39 2.95 -7.46 -54.75
CA VAL A 39 4.27 -6.89 -55.00
C VAL A 39 4.72 -7.24 -56.41
N LYS A 40 4.95 -6.23 -57.27
CA LYS A 40 5.59 -6.35 -58.57
C LYS A 40 7.10 -6.55 -58.35
N LYS A 41 7.64 -7.64 -58.94
CA LYS A 41 9.07 -7.90 -59.05
C LYS A 41 9.68 -7.00 -60.12
N THR A 42 10.61 -6.13 -59.77
CA THR A 42 11.57 -5.57 -60.69
C THR A 42 12.96 -6.06 -60.27
N ALA A 43 13.59 -6.76 -61.18
CA ALA A 43 14.97 -7.21 -61.08
C ALA A 43 15.91 -6.06 -61.40
N ALA A 44 16.87 -5.75 -60.54
CA ALA A 44 18.11 -5.08 -60.89
C ALA A 44 19.24 -5.77 -60.12
N ALA A 45 20.12 -6.40 -60.87
CA ALA A 45 21.32 -7.07 -60.39
C ALA A 45 22.44 -6.04 -60.15
N GLY A 46 23.28 -6.29 -59.15
CA GLY A 46 24.64 -5.77 -59.19
C GLY A 46 25.19 -5.23 -57.87
N ILE A 47 25.98 -6.07 -57.24
CA ILE A 47 27.22 -5.68 -56.51
C ILE A 47 27.09 -4.67 -55.36
N LEU A 48 26.94 -5.18 -54.12
CA LEU A 48 27.71 -4.77 -52.90
C LEU A 48 27.33 -5.69 -51.71
N ARG A 49 27.95 -6.84 -51.62
CA ARG A 49 27.49 -7.93 -50.76
C ARG A 49 28.33 -8.19 -49.49
N THR A 50 29.06 -7.25 -48.92
CA THR A 50 29.88 -7.56 -47.75
C THR A 50 29.83 -6.55 -46.58
N ALA A 51 29.22 -5.38 -46.74
CA ALA A 51 29.12 -4.42 -45.65
C ALA A 51 27.81 -4.46 -44.85
N SER A 52 26.78 -5.16 -45.36
CA SER A 52 25.43 -5.12 -44.78
C SER A 52 25.22 -6.10 -43.62
N SER A 53 26.00 -7.19 -43.54
CA SER A 53 25.79 -8.22 -42.53
C SER A 53 26.25 -7.81 -41.12
N LEU A 54 27.33 -7.03 -41.01
CA LEU A 54 27.82 -6.57 -39.71
C LEU A 54 26.89 -5.53 -39.06
N SER A 55 26.29 -4.64 -39.85
CA SER A 55 25.34 -3.64 -39.36
C SER A 55 24.05 -4.25 -38.82
N ILE A 56 23.55 -5.33 -39.44
CA ILE A 56 22.34 -6.01 -38.97
C ILE A 56 22.58 -6.73 -37.65
N ILE A 57 23.74 -7.35 -37.46
CA ILE A 57 24.11 -8.03 -36.24
C ILE A 57 24.28 -7.02 -35.07
N LEU A 58 24.90 -5.89 -35.36
CA LEU A 58 25.06 -4.82 -34.37
C LEU A 58 23.70 -4.19 -33.96
N PHE A 59 22.78 -4.05 -34.89
CA PHE A 59 21.43 -3.55 -34.66
C PHE A 59 20.62 -4.52 -33.77
N PHE A 60 20.75 -5.85 -34.00
CA PHE A 60 20.11 -6.86 -33.16
C PHE A 60 20.66 -6.89 -31.72
N PHE A 61 21.95 -6.62 -31.54
CA PHE A 61 22.55 -6.52 -30.19
C PHE A 61 22.10 -5.27 -29.41
N LEU A 62 21.81 -4.15 -30.07
CA LEU A 62 21.32 -2.93 -29.43
C LEU A 62 19.86 -3.02 -28.99
N VAL A 63 19.05 -3.89 -29.60
CA VAL A 63 17.61 -4.03 -29.29
C VAL A 63 17.34 -5.08 -28.21
N SER A 64 18.33 -5.93 -27.90
CA SER A 64 18.23 -6.97 -26.86
C SER A 64 18.50 -6.38 -25.46
N GLN A 65 17.86 -5.31 -25.08
CA GLN A 65 17.75 -4.91 -23.68
C GLN A 65 16.80 -5.92 -23.02
N PRO A 66 17.25 -6.70 -22.01
CA PRO A 66 16.32 -7.54 -21.26
C PRO A 66 15.30 -6.59 -20.62
N ALA A 67 14.07 -6.63 -21.09
CA ALA A 67 12.97 -6.00 -20.39
C ALA A 67 12.94 -6.65 -18.99
N HIS A 68 13.42 -5.93 -17.97
CA HIS A 68 13.26 -6.34 -16.59
C HIS A 68 11.75 -6.37 -16.35
N ALA A 69 11.13 -7.52 -16.55
CA ALA A 69 9.76 -7.78 -16.17
C ALA A 69 9.70 -7.62 -14.64
N GLN A 70 9.32 -6.44 -14.17
CA GLN A 70 9.05 -6.22 -12.76
C GLN A 70 7.89 -7.15 -12.42
N MET A 71 8.15 -8.14 -11.58
CA MET A 71 7.08 -9.02 -11.10
C MET A 71 6.02 -8.16 -10.45
N PRO A 72 4.74 -8.32 -10.83
CA PRO A 72 3.67 -7.51 -10.23
C PRO A 72 3.63 -7.75 -8.73
N VAL A 73 3.55 -6.67 -7.96
CA VAL A 73 3.40 -6.76 -6.50
C VAL A 73 2.12 -7.55 -6.21
N PRO A 74 2.16 -8.61 -5.39
CA PRO A 74 0.99 -9.41 -5.07
C PRO A 74 -0.18 -8.56 -4.56
N LEU A 75 -1.41 -8.97 -4.86
CA LEU A 75 -2.64 -8.24 -4.52
C LEU A 75 -2.70 -7.90 -3.03
N GLU A 76 -2.32 -8.82 -2.17
CA GLU A 76 -2.26 -8.63 -0.72
C GLU A 76 -1.47 -7.37 -0.35
N PHE A 77 -0.24 -7.23 -0.85
CA PHE A 77 0.62 -6.10 -0.49
C PHE A 77 0.14 -4.79 -1.09
N ARG A 78 -0.42 -4.83 -2.31
CA ARG A 78 -1.04 -3.63 -2.91
C ARG A 78 -2.24 -3.16 -2.09
N THR A 79 -3.08 -4.10 -1.65
CA THR A 79 -4.25 -3.79 -0.84
C THR A 79 -3.84 -3.24 0.52
N LYS A 80 -2.88 -3.86 1.20
CA LYS A 80 -2.33 -3.34 2.47
C LYS A 80 -1.73 -1.94 2.30
N ALA A 81 -0.96 -1.71 1.23
CA ALA A 81 -0.37 -0.40 0.94
C ALA A 81 -1.44 0.68 0.72
N TYR A 82 -2.52 0.35 -0.02
CA TYR A 82 -3.65 1.25 -0.20
C TYR A 82 -4.30 1.62 1.14
N PHE A 83 -4.56 0.64 2.00
CA PHE A 83 -5.17 0.89 3.32
C PHE A 83 -4.26 1.76 4.21
N LEU A 84 -2.97 1.49 4.25
CA LEU A 84 -2.00 2.33 4.97
C LEU A 84 -2.06 3.79 4.53
N ALA A 85 -2.18 4.03 3.21
CA ALA A 85 -2.31 5.38 2.67
C ALA A 85 -3.66 6.06 2.99
N GLN A 86 -4.72 5.28 3.32
CA GLN A 86 -6.05 5.81 3.67
C GLN A 86 -6.24 6.06 5.18
N PHE A 87 -5.53 5.37 6.06
CA PHE A 87 -5.71 5.50 7.51
C PHE A 87 -5.63 6.95 8.03
N PRO A 88 -4.76 7.82 7.51
CA PRO A 88 -4.73 9.22 7.95
C PRO A 88 -6.07 9.99 7.81
N ARG A 89 -7.02 9.49 7.04
CA ARG A 89 -8.34 10.10 6.86
C ARG A 89 -9.35 9.74 7.95
N PHE A 90 -9.05 8.71 8.73
CA PHE A 90 -9.97 8.13 9.70
C PHE A 90 -9.45 8.23 11.13
N ILE A 91 -8.29 8.81 11.31
CA ILE A 91 -7.63 8.92 12.59
C ILE A 91 -7.12 10.35 12.74
N ASP A 92 -7.36 10.93 13.92
CA ASP A 92 -6.86 12.26 14.26
C ASP A 92 -5.62 12.13 15.13
N TRP A 93 -4.55 12.81 14.75
CA TRP A 93 -3.33 12.98 15.53
C TRP A 93 -3.35 14.33 16.24
N PRO A 94 -2.87 14.40 17.49
CA PRO A 94 -2.68 15.68 18.16
C PRO A 94 -1.56 16.50 17.48
N ASP A 95 -1.60 17.81 17.60
CA ASP A 95 -0.56 18.68 17.03
C ASP A 95 0.84 18.36 17.56
N THR A 96 0.91 17.87 18.80
CA THR A 96 2.16 17.41 19.45
C THR A 96 2.82 16.20 18.79
N ALA A 97 2.09 15.49 17.91
CA ALA A 97 2.66 14.40 17.11
C ALA A 97 3.66 14.89 16.05
N PHE A 98 3.76 16.19 15.85
CA PHE A 98 4.57 16.78 14.81
C PHE A 98 5.58 17.76 15.40
N PRO A 99 6.86 17.71 14.97
CA PRO A 99 7.90 18.59 15.50
C PRO A 99 7.74 20.05 15.04
N SER A 100 7.01 20.30 13.96
CA SER A 100 6.69 21.64 13.45
C SER A 100 5.44 21.64 12.56
N ALA A 101 4.89 22.83 12.27
CA ALA A 101 3.74 22.98 11.39
C ALA A 101 4.03 22.49 9.95
N GLN A 102 5.27 22.55 9.49
CA GLN A 102 5.71 22.15 8.15
C GLN A 102 6.21 20.71 8.08
N ALA A 103 6.32 20.02 9.23
CA ALA A 103 6.80 18.64 9.26
C ALA A 103 5.89 17.73 8.43
N PRO A 104 6.43 16.79 7.64
CA PRO A 104 5.63 15.85 6.89
C PRO A 104 4.90 14.86 7.81
N PHE A 105 3.85 14.24 7.29
CA PHE A 105 3.22 13.09 7.90
C PHE A 105 4.00 11.82 7.52
N LEU A 106 4.63 11.17 8.48
CA LEU A 106 5.52 10.04 8.24
C LEU A 106 4.80 8.70 8.37
N ILE A 107 4.88 7.88 7.31
CA ILE A 107 4.54 6.46 7.34
C ILE A 107 5.85 5.67 7.32
N CYS A 108 6.17 5.03 8.42
CA CYS A 108 7.41 4.26 8.58
C CYS A 108 7.13 2.76 8.44
N ILE A 109 8.03 2.05 7.74
CA ILE A 109 7.98 0.60 7.57
C ILE A 109 9.16 -0.01 8.29
N LEU A 110 8.91 -0.82 9.30
CA LEU A 110 9.93 -1.52 10.07
C LEU A 110 9.97 -3.00 9.69
N GLY A 111 11.12 -3.44 9.19
CA GLY A 111 11.37 -4.81 8.75
C GLY A 111 11.16 -5.03 7.26
N GLU A 112 11.22 -6.29 6.85
CA GLU A 112 11.03 -6.69 5.46
C GLU A 112 9.56 -6.55 5.07
N SER A 113 9.31 -5.89 3.97
CA SER A 113 7.95 -5.68 3.46
C SER A 113 7.94 -5.75 1.94
N SER A 114 6.97 -6.46 1.42
CA SER A 114 6.75 -6.61 -0.02
C SER A 114 5.84 -5.52 -0.62
N PHE A 115 5.66 -4.38 0.06
CA PHE A 115 4.89 -3.26 -0.50
C PHE A 115 5.49 -2.74 -1.82
N GLY A 116 6.82 -2.91 -2.00
CA GLY A 116 7.51 -2.43 -3.19
C GLY A 116 7.23 -0.96 -3.47
N PRO A 117 7.04 -0.58 -4.74
CA PRO A 117 6.71 0.79 -5.11
C PRO A 117 5.26 1.19 -4.77
N SER A 118 4.36 0.23 -4.45
CA SER A 118 2.92 0.48 -4.33
C SER A 118 2.58 1.49 -3.23
N LEU A 119 3.24 1.41 -2.07
CA LEU A 119 2.96 2.36 -0.99
C LEU A 119 3.38 3.78 -1.36
N ALA A 120 4.54 3.94 -1.98
CA ALA A 120 5.00 5.24 -2.47
C ALA A 120 4.10 5.78 -3.61
N GLU A 121 3.55 4.90 -4.45
CA GLU A 121 2.58 5.26 -5.49
C GLU A 121 1.28 5.79 -4.88
N PHE A 122 0.69 5.08 -3.93
CA PHE A 122 -0.57 5.46 -3.29
C PHE A 122 -0.45 6.70 -2.39
N THR A 123 0.74 7.00 -1.90
CA THR A 123 0.99 8.18 -1.05
C THR A 123 1.47 9.39 -1.84
N ARG A 124 1.82 9.23 -3.12
CA ARG A 124 2.32 10.32 -3.96
C ARG A 124 1.30 11.45 -4.08
N GLY A 125 1.69 12.66 -3.66
CA GLY A 125 0.82 13.83 -3.68
C GLY A 125 -0.32 13.79 -2.66
N THR A 126 -0.35 12.79 -1.77
CA THR A 126 -1.35 12.70 -0.70
C THR A 126 -1.04 13.72 0.40
N VAL A 127 -2.09 14.35 0.89
CA VAL A 127 -2.04 15.25 2.05
C VAL A 127 -2.85 14.63 3.19
N ALA A 128 -2.24 14.56 4.36
CA ALA A 128 -2.86 14.10 5.61
C ALA A 128 -2.74 15.20 6.65
N GLN A 129 -3.85 15.65 7.22
CA GLN A 129 -3.91 16.75 8.19
C GLN A 129 -3.13 18.01 7.74
N GLY A 130 -3.30 18.39 6.47
CA GLY A 130 -2.61 19.53 5.88
C GLY A 130 -1.13 19.33 5.57
N ARG A 131 -0.58 18.12 5.78
CA ARG A 131 0.83 17.80 5.65
C ARG A 131 1.07 16.83 4.50
N ARG A 132 2.18 16.97 3.79
CA ARG A 132 2.60 16.00 2.76
C ARG A 132 2.93 14.68 3.42
N VAL A 133 2.42 13.58 2.86
CA VAL A 133 2.74 12.22 3.32
C VAL A 133 4.09 11.79 2.75
N GLU A 134 4.97 11.28 3.62
CA GLU A 134 6.25 10.68 3.26
C GLU A 134 6.34 9.25 3.79
N VAL A 135 6.87 8.35 2.98
CA VAL A 135 7.13 6.96 3.35
C VAL A 135 8.61 6.78 3.65
N ARG A 136 8.93 6.15 4.79
CA ARG A 136 10.31 5.84 5.20
C ARG A 136 10.44 4.38 5.60
N TRP A 137 11.53 3.75 5.17
CA TRP A 137 11.93 2.45 5.70
C TRP A 137 12.75 2.68 6.97
N ALA A 138 12.15 2.35 8.10
CA ALA A 138 12.77 2.56 9.40
C ALA A 138 13.80 1.46 9.70
N ARG A 139 14.90 1.84 10.35
CA ARG A 139 15.87 0.92 10.95
C ARG A 139 15.65 0.88 12.46
N PRO A 140 16.01 -0.23 13.13
CA PRO A 140 15.83 -0.34 14.58
C PRO A 140 16.54 0.74 15.39
N GLU A 141 17.62 1.32 14.82
CA GLU A 141 18.43 2.37 15.44
C GLU A 141 17.88 3.78 15.24
N GLN A 142 16.86 3.93 14.40
CA GLN A 142 16.24 5.23 14.12
C GLN A 142 15.18 5.56 15.16
N ASP A 143 14.89 6.84 15.33
CA ASP A 143 13.80 7.29 16.19
C ASP A 143 12.44 6.94 15.58
N LEU A 144 11.83 5.85 16.05
CA LEU A 144 10.51 5.38 15.63
C LEU A 144 9.38 6.27 16.18
N ARG A 145 9.66 7.11 17.17
CA ARG A 145 8.67 8.00 17.82
C ARG A 145 8.23 9.14 16.92
N ALA A 146 9.05 9.49 15.91
CA ALA A 146 8.74 10.51 14.93
C ALA A 146 7.71 10.06 13.87
N CYS A 147 7.39 8.76 13.80
CA CYS A 147 6.47 8.22 12.81
C CYS A 147 5.02 8.39 13.27
N GLN A 148 4.15 8.92 12.44
CA GLN A 148 2.71 8.96 12.72
C GLN A 148 2.08 7.59 12.50
N ILE A 149 2.49 6.87 11.45
CA ILE A 149 2.15 5.46 11.25
C ILE A 149 3.44 4.65 11.26
N LEU A 150 3.48 3.61 12.10
CA LEU A 150 4.56 2.64 12.14
C LEU A 150 4.02 1.26 11.77
N PHE A 151 4.26 0.84 10.54
CA PHE A 151 3.98 -0.52 10.11
C PHE A 151 5.13 -1.44 10.53
N ILE A 152 4.80 -2.51 11.24
CA ILE A 152 5.75 -3.50 11.75
C ILE A 152 5.50 -4.82 11.03
N SER A 153 6.43 -5.19 10.14
CA SER A 153 6.27 -6.40 9.34
C SER A 153 6.40 -7.67 10.19
N ARG A 154 5.89 -8.78 9.66
CA ARG A 154 5.98 -10.12 10.27
C ARG A 154 7.41 -10.52 10.63
N SER A 155 8.40 -10.05 9.87
CA SER A 155 9.82 -10.33 10.14
C SER A 155 10.30 -9.78 11.48
N LYS A 156 9.57 -8.82 12.06
CA LYS A 156 9.88 -8.18 13.36
C LYS A 156 9.00 -8.67 14.52
N ARG A 157 8.20 -9.73 14.32
CA ARG A 157 7.29 -10.26 15.37
C ARG A 157 7.98 -10.48 16.72
N LYS A 158 9.20 -11.04 16.73
CA LYS A 158 9.97 -11.28 17.96
C LYS A 158 10.43 -10.00 18.68
N GLN A 159 10.28 -8.84 18.05
CA GLN A 159 10.71 -7.54 18.58
C GLN A 159 9.53 -6.63 18.96
N TYR A 160 8.28 -7.11 18.92
CA TYR A 160 7.09 -6.31 19.17
C TYR A 160 7.17 -5.60 20.53
N GLU A 161 7.45 -6.31 21.60
CA GLU A 161 7.55 -5.73 22.94
C GLU A 161 8.55 -4.57 22.99
N LYS A 162 9.76 -4.80 22.46
CA LYS A 162 10.80 -3.77 22.37
C LYS A 162 10.36 -2.55 21.55
N VAL A 163 9.69 -2.79 20.41
CA VAL A 163 9.21 -1.69 19.56
C VAL A 163 8.11 -0.91 20.28
N PHE A 164 7.16 -1.58 20.93
CA PHE A 164 6.10 -0.92 21.69
C PHE A 164 6.64 -0.11 22.87
N GLU A 165 7.68 -0.59 23.53
CA GLU A 165 8.38 0.20 24.56
C GLU A 165 9.02 1.47 23.99
N VAL A 166 9.71 1.37 22.86
CA VAL A 166 10.33 2.52 22.19
C VAL A 166 9.31 3.60 21.83
N VAL A 167 8.15 3.21 21.29
CA VAL A 167 7.12 4.18 20.86
C VAL A 167 6.14 4.57 21.98
N ARG A 168 6.28 4.02 23.18
CA ARG A 168 5.41 4.35 24.31
C ARG A 168 5.42 5.85 24.60
N GLY A 169 4.23 6.43 24.76
CA GLY A 169 4.07 7.87 24.98
C GLY A 169 4.36 8.75 23.77
N SER A 170 4.53 8.16 22.59
CA SER A 170 4.47 8.89 21.31
C SER A 170 3.10 8.73 20.65
N SER A 171 2.80 9.60 19.69
CA SER A 171 1.56 9.49 18.90
C SER A 171 1.74 8.62 17.64
N ALA A 172 2.46 7.51 17.76
CA ALA A 172 2.69 6.57 16.68
C ALA A 172 1.56 5.52 16.64
N LEU A 173 0.80 5.48 15.54
CA LEU A 173 -0.13 4.39 15.26
C LEU A 173 0.66 3.15 14.85
N THR A 174 0.72 2.13 15.70
CA THR A 174 1.36 0.86 15.36
C THR A 174 0.41 -0.01 14.56
N ILE A 175 0.88 -0.53 13.41
CA ILE A 175 0.13 -1.41 12.53
C ILE A 175 0.96 -2.66 12.26
N GLY A 176 0.37 -3.84 12.38
CA GLY A 176 1.04 -5.11 12.09
C GLY A 176 0.18 -6.07 11.29
N GLU A 177 0.79 -7.19 10.88
CA GLU A 177 0.14 -8.17 9.99
C GLU A 177 0.18 -9.61 10.55
N THR A 178 0.48 -9.77 11.83
CA THR A 178 0.42 -11.10 12.48
C THR A 178 -0.87 -11.23 13.29
N PRO A 179 -1.44 -12.44 13.40
CA PRO A 179 -2.72 -12.65 14.09
C PRO A 179 -2.72 -12.20 15.55
N ASP A 180 -1.58 -12.27 16.22
CA ASP A 180 -1.39 -11.91 17.63
C ASP A 180 -1.00 -10.44 17.85
N PHE A 181 -0.97 -9.61 16.80
CA PHE A 181 -0.41 -8.26 16.87
C PHE A 181 -1.13 -7.35 17.88
N ILE A 182 -2.47 -7.33 17.87
CA ILE A 182 -3.22 -6.47 18.80
C ILE A 182 -3.23 -7.04 20.21
N ASP A 183 -3.16 -8.36 20.37
CA ASP A 183 -3.09 -9.01 21.69
C ASP A 183 -1.70 -8.80 22.32
N ALA A 184 -0.65 -8.65 21.51
CA ALA A 184 0.69 -8.26 21.94
C ALA A 184 0.80 -6.76 22.32
N GLY A 185 -0.24 -5.95 22.08
CA GLY A 185 -0.26 -4.52 22.42
C GLY A 185 -0.22 -3.56 21.24
N GLY A 186 -0.25 -4.04 20.00
CA GLY A 186 -0.34 -3.19 18.81
C GLY A 186 -1.72 -2.54 18.66
N ALA A 187 -1.79 -1.41 17.93
CA ALA A 187 -3.02 -0.65 17.79
C ALA A 187 -3.94 -1.18 16.67
N VAL A 188 -3.39 -1.58 15.52
CA VAL A 188 -4.17 -2.10 14.38
C VAL A 188 -3.52 -3.35 13.82
N GLY A 189 -4.27 -4.46 13.78
CA GLY A 189 -3.86 -5.71 13.14
C GLY A 189 -4.49 -5.84 11.76
N LEU A 190 -3.70 -6.19 10.74
CA LEU A 190 -4.16 -6.45 9.38
C LEU A 190 -4.11 -7.94 9.08
N SER A 191 -5.19 -8.49 8.52
CA SER A 191 -5.22 -9.84 7.96
C SER A 191 -5.76 -9.82 6.52
N PHE A 192 -5.23 -10.69 5.67
CA PHE A 192 -5.66 -10.82 4.28
C PHE A 192 -6.15 -12.24 4.04
N GLU A 193 -7.44 -12.39 3.82
CA GLU A 193 -8.13 -13.68 3.70
C GLU A 193 -9.09 -13.62 2.51
N LEU A 194 -9.08 -14.63 1.65
CA LEU A 194 -9.98 -14.74 0.50
C LEU A 194 -10.00 -13.45 -0.34
N GLU A 195 -8.81 -12.92 -0.65
CA GLU A 195 -8.61 -11.66 -1.41
C GLU A 195 -9.22 -10.41 -0.76
N THR A 196 -9.59 -10.50 0.50
CA THR A 196 -10.17 -9.40 1.27
C THR A 196 -9.26 -9.01 2.43
N LEU A 197 -9.05 -7.71 2.60
CA LEU A 197 -8.36 -7.18 3.77
C LEU A 197 -9.36 -6.99 4.90
N HIS A 198 -9.03 -7.56 6.04
CA HIS A 198 -9.69 -7.32 7.31
C HIS A 198 -8.72 -6.59 8.25
N PHE A 199 -9.28 -5.89 9.22
CA PHE A 199 -8.48 -5.28 10.26
C PHE A 199 -9.17 -5.36 11.61
N GLU A 200 -8.35 -5.34 12.64
CA GLU A 200 -8.77 -5.32 14.04
C GLU A 200 -8.16 -4.09 14.71
N VAL A 201 -8.82 -3.58 15.74
CA VAL A 201 -8.40 -2.36 16.44
C VAL A 201 -8.31 -2.61 17.93
N ASN A 202 -7.20 -2.22 18.54
CA ASN A 202 -7.01 -2.11 19.96
C ASN A 202 -7.14 -0.63 20.36
N LEU A 203 -8.33 -0.28 20.88
CA LEU A 203 -8.64 1.11 21.27
C LEU A 203 -7.76 1.59 22.41
N ARG A 204 -7.35 0.70 23.33
CA ARG A 204 -6.46 1.07 24.43
C ARG A 204 -5.11 1.55 23.88
N ALA A 205 -4.49 0.76 22.99
CA ALA A 205 -3.21 1.13 22.39
C ALA A 205 -3.31 2.44 21.59
N ALA A 206 -4.44 2.68 20.90
CA ALA A 206 -4.68 3.92 20.18
C ALA A 206 -4.85 5.12 21.15
N ASN A 207 -5.60 4.93 22.25
CA ASN A 207 -5.80 5.97 23.26
C ASN A 207 -4.50 6.29 24.00
N ASP A 208 -3.69 5.28 24.34
CA ASP A 208 -2.38 5.45 24.97
C ASP A 208 -1.40 6.22 24.07
N ALA A 209 -1.60 6.15 22.76
CA ALA A 209 -0.89 6.96 21.75
C ALA A 209 -1.58 8.32 21.46
N HIS A 210 -2.59 8.71 22.24
CA HIS A 210 -3.37 9.95 22.06
C HIS A 210 -4.05 10.10 20.69
N LEU A 211 -4.41 8.97 20.07
CA LEU A 211 -5.06 8.93 18.76
C LEU A 211 -6.57 8.79 18.89
N LYS A 212 -7.32 9.51 18.05
CA LYS A 212 -8.78 9.37 17.96
C LYS A 212 -9.15 8.66 16.67
N ILE A 213 -9.67 7.45 16.81
CA ILE A 213 -10.13 6.65 15.66
C ILE A 213 -11.60 6.96 15.40
N SER A 214 -11.95 7.27 14.15
CA SER A 214 -13.32 7.59 13.78
C SER A 214 -14.26 6.39 13.97
N SER A 215 -15.50 6.67 14.37
CA SER A 215 -16.55 5.64 14.50
C SER A 215 -16.80 4.91 13.18
N GLY A 216 -16.65 5.59 12.04
CA GLY A 216 -16.75 4.97 10.73
C GLY A 216 -15.69 3.88 10.49
N MET A 217 -14.45 4.09 10.93
CA MET A 217 -13.41 3.07 10.86
C MET A 217 -13.71 1.92 11.82
N LEU A 218 -14.10 2.21 13.05
CA LEU A 218 -14.42 1.19 14.06
C LEU A 218 -15.57 0.29 13.62
N ALA A 219 -16.59 0.83 12.94
CA ALA A 219 -17.72 0.05 12.42
C ALA A 219 -17.31 -0.95 11.31
N LEU A 220 -16.18 -0.73 10.66
CA LEU A 220 -15.63 -1.61 9.61
C LEU A 220 -14.65 -2.65 10.17
N ALA A 221 -14.16 -2.46 11.38
CA ALA A 221 -13.23 -3.39 12.02
C ALA A 221 -13.91 -4.74 12.26
N ARG A 222 -13.16 -5.83 12.02
CA ARG A 222 -13.60 -7.20 12.32
C ARG A 222 -13.75 -7.42 13.84
N ARG A 223 -12.82 -6.84 14.60
CA ARG A 223 -12.78 -6.89 16.06
C ARG A 223 -12.29 -5.54 16.60
N VAL A 224 -12.93 -5.07 17.64
CA VAL A 224 -12.47 -3.91 18.41
C VAL A 224 -12.26 -4.38 19.85
N VAL A 225 -11.01 -4.26 20.34
CA VAL A 225 -10.65 -4.64 21.71
C VAL A 225 -10.54 -3.38 22.55
N ASN A 226 -11.32 -3.35 23.64
CA ASN A 226 -11.23 -2.33 24.67
C ASN A 226 -11.02 -3.04 26.02
N LYS A 227 -9.77 -3.25 26.41
CA LYS A 227 -9.42 -4.10 27.57
C LYS A 227 -9.93 -3.59 28.93
N LEU A 228 -10.72 -2.52 28.96
CA LEU A 228 -11.38 -2.05 30.20
C LEU A 228 -12.71 -2.78 30.47
N GLU A 229 -13.31 -3.42 29.47
CA GLU A 229 -14.61 -4.12 29.62
C GLU A 229 -14.43 -5.63 29.85
N ASP A 230 -13.38 -6.24 29.29
CA ASP A 230 -13.13 -7.69 29.43
C ASP A 230 -12.67 -8.14 30.82
N ALA A 231 -12.35 -7.21 31.74
CA ALA A 231 -11.98 -7.49 33.12
C ALA A 231 -13.21 -7.56 34.06
N LYS A 232 -14.44 -7.42 33.57
CA LYS A 232 -15.69 -7.43 34.35
C LYS A 232 -16.68 -8.56 33.97
N SER A 233 -16.23 -9.53 33.16
CA SER A 233 -17.04 -10.74 32.87
C SER A 233 -16.46 -11.97 33.54
#